data_354288609cca13fa7bd57b75202e1ab2
#
_entry.id   354288609cca13fa7bd57b75202e1ab2
#
_cell.length_a   1.000
_cell.length_b   1.000
_cell.length_c   1.000
_cell.angle_alpha   90.00
_cell.angle_beta   90.00
_cell.angle_gamma   90.00
#
_symmetry.space_group_name_H-M   'P 1'
#
loop_
_entity.id
_entity.type
_entity.pdbx_description
1 polymer ?
#
loop_
_entity_poly.entity_id
_entity_poly.type
_entity_poly.pdbx_seq_one_letter_code
_entity_poly.pdbx_strand_id
1 'polypeptide(L)'
;MSLTRKQKETIVKSVADKLSKSNVLLFTSFAKISVEKLKQLRKELKAKGIDFRVVKKNLLRVALEKAKIDASAADMKKIPEACGVVFAADDQITPVRAIYTFAKVKENASFRVIGGILDNAFVAPERMAPLAKVSTREELYARLLGQLQAPLAKLVYAIKAVGESKSAV
;
A
#
# COMPACT_ATOMS: atom_id res chain seq x y z
N MET A 1 -5.40 27.62 -12.50
CA MET A 1 -5.38 28.55 -11.34
C MET A 1 -4.18 28.23 -10.46
N SER A 2 -3.35 29.24 -10.15
CA SER A 2 -2.24 29.09 -9.21
C SER A 2 -2.76 29.22 -7.78
N LEU A 3 -2.38 28.29 -6.89
CA LEU A 3 -2.73 28.35 -5.47
C LEU A 3 -2.09 29.58 -4.80
N THR A 4 -2.84 30.28 -3.96
CA THR A 4 -2.31 31.39 -3.17
C THR A 4 -1.33 30.89 -2.10
N ARG A 5 -0.45 31.75 -1.58
CA ARG A 5 0.54 31.39 -0.56
C ARG A 5 -0.14 30.79 0.69
N LYS A 6 -1.21 31.40 1.17
CA LYS A 6 -1.98 30.92 2.32
C LYS A 6 -2.56 29.51 2.09
N GLN A 7 -3.11 29.24 0.90
CA GLN A 7 -3.62 27.90 0.54
C GLN A 7 -2.52 26.84 0.51
N LYS A 8 -1.33 27.19 0.00
CA LYS A 8 -0.18 26.28 0.02
C LYS A 8 0.27 25.94 1.44
N GLU A 9 0.32 26.93 2.32
CA GLU A 9 0.68 26.74 3.74
C GLU A 9 -0.34 25.87 4.47
N THR A 10 -1.65 26.05 4.21
CA THR A 10 -2.71 25.20 4.77
C THR A 10 -2.58 23.76 4.29
N ILE A 11 -2.31 23.54 3.00
CA ILE A 11 -2.09 22.20 2.45
C ILE A 11 -0.86 21.56 3.09
N VAL A 12 0.26 22.27 3.19
CA VAL A 12 1.48 21.76 3.82
C VAL A 12 1.25 21.38 5.28
N LYS A 13 0.54 22.21 6.06
CA LYS A 13 0.19 21.89 7.44
C LYS A 13 -0.67 20.62 7.52
N SER A 14 -1.75 20.57 6.74
CA SER A 14 -2.66 19.39 6.75
C SER A 14 -1.98 18.11 6.28
N VAL A 15 -1.00 18.19 5.39
CA VAL A 15 -0.19 17.04 4.94
C VAL A 15 0.82 16.66 6.02
N ALA A 16 1.51 17.62 6.64
CA ALA A 16 2.46 17.37 7.73
C ALA A 16 1.78 16.72 8.95
N ASP A 17 0.58 17.19 9.33
CA ASP A 17 -0.20 16.61 10.43
C ASP A 17 -0.61 15.15 10.15
N LYS A 18 -0.87 14.83 8.87
CA LYS A 18 -1.16 13.46 8.45
C LYS A 18 0.09 12.59 8.38
N LEU A 19 1.20 13.17 7.92
CA LEU A 19 2.51 12.51 7.91
C LEU A 19 2.92 12.04 9.31
N SER A 20 2.74 12.91 10.32
CA SER A 20 3.09 12.57 11.70
C SER A 20 2.19 11.50 12.34
N LYS A 21 0.98 11.31 11.81
CA LYS A 21 0.01 10.31 12.29
C LYS A 21 0.05 9.00 11.48
N SER A 22 0.77 8.97 10.38
CA SER A 22 0.80 7.82 9.46
C SER A 22 2.14 7.11 9.54
N ASN A 23 2.12 5.79 9.72
CA ASN A 23 3.31 4.95 9.69
C ASN A 23 3.69 4.54 8.27
N VAL A 24 2.75 4.68 7.33
CA VAL A 24 2.92 4.28 5.94
C VAL A 24 2.56 5.40 5.00
N LEU A 25 3.48 5.69 4.09
CA LEU A 25 3.30 6.65 3.01
C LEU A 25 3.63 5.99 1.69
N LEU A 26 2.71 6.03 0.73
CA LEU A 26 2.97 5.51 -0.61
C LEU A 26 2.84 6.64 -1.62
N PHE A 27 3.83 6.70 -2.52
CA PHE A 27 3.86 7.65 -3.62
C PHE A 27 3.46 6.97 -4.90
N THR A 28 2.45 7.52 -5.57
CA THR A 28 1.89 6.95 -6.80
C THR A 28 1.86 7.97 -7.90
N SER A 29 2.12 7.52 -9.13
CA SER A 29 1.85 8.29 -10.35
C SER A 29 0.49 7.91 -10.89
N PHE A 30 -0.31 8.92 -11.24
CA PHE A 30 -1.66 8.73 -11.78
C PHE A 30 -1.81 9.37 -13.17
N ALA A 31 -0.71 9.51 -13.92
CA ALA A 31 -0.74 10.07 -15.28
C ALA A 31 -1.71 9.27 -16.16
N LYS A 32 -2.51 9.98 -16.97
CA LYS A 32 -3.47 9.39 -17.94
C LYS A 32 -4.58 8.49 -17.34
N ILE A 33 -4.96 8.70 -16.08
CA ILE A 33 -6.06 7.97 -15.45
C ILE A 33 -7.32 8.83 -15.44
N SER A 34 -8.47 8.23 -15.74
CA SER A 34 -9.78 8.88 -15.68
C SER A 34 -10.10 9.35 -14.25
N VAL A 35 -10.76 10.49 -14.15
CA VAL A 35 -11.21 11.05 -12.86
C VAL A 35 -12.18 10.10 -12.15
N GLU A 36 -13.00 9.37 -12.92
CA GLU A 36 -13.94 8.38 -12.37
C GLU A 36 -13.21 7.24 -11.64
N LYS A 37 -12.15 6.71 -12.26
CA LYS A 37 -11.32 5.65 -11.65
C LYS A 37 -10.60 6.13 -10.39
N LEU A 38 -10.14 7.39 -10.37
CA LEU A 38 -9.58 7.99 -9.16
C LEU A 38 -10.62 8.18 -8.06
N LYS A 39 -11.88 8.46 -8.41
CA LYS A 39 -12.98 8.52 -7.43
C LYS A 39 -13.30 7.14 -6.85
N GLN A 40 -13.32 6.10 -7.68
CA GLN A 40 -13.49 4.71 -7.24
C GLN A 40 -12.37 4.29 -6.28
N LEU A 41 -11.10 4.52 -6.67
CA LEU A 41 -9.94 4.24 -5.81
C LEU A 41 -10.04 4.94 -4.45
N ARG A 42 -10.42 6.23 -4.44
CA ARG A 42 -10.64 6.96 -3.17
C ARG A 42 -11.72 6.33 -2.31
N LYS A 43 -12.82 5.90 -2.91
CA LYS A 43 -13.92 5.26 -2.20
C LYS A 43 -13.49 3.93 -1.57
N GLU A 44 -12.77 3.11 -2.33
CA GLU A 44 -12.23 1.83 -1.85
C GLU A 44 -11.19 2.00 -0.74
N LEU A 45 -10.26 2.96 -0.90
CA LEU A 45 -9.24 3.24 0.11
C LEU A 45 -9.88 3.82 1.39
N LYS A 46 -10.85 4.71 1.25
CA LYS A 46 -11.56 5.29 2.39
C LYS A 46 -12.36 4.23 3.18
N ALA A 47 -12.95 3.24 2.51
CA ALA A 47 -13.62 2.12 3.16
C ALA A 47 -12.67 1.27 4.03
N LYS A 48 -11.36 1.29 3.71
CA LYS A 48 -10.29 0.61 4.46
C LYS A 48 -9.55 1.54 5.45
N GLY A 49 -10.08 2.74 5.73
CA GLY A 49 -9.43 3.70 6.62
C GLY A 49 -8.17 4.37 6.06
N ILE A 50 -7.93 4.25 4.75
CA ILE A 50 -6.75 4.77 4.06
C ILE A 50 -7.12 6.10 3.39
N ASP A 51 -6.33 7.15 3.63
CA ASP A 51 -6.56 8.46 3.00
C ASP A 51 -5.66 8.62 1.75
N PHE A 52 -6.26 9.08 0.66
CA PHE A 52 -5.57 9.34 -0.61
C PHE A 52 -5.68 10.80 -0.98
N ARG A 53 -4.54 11.47 -1.15
CA ARG A 53 -4.47 12.86 -1.58
C ARG A 53 -3.52 13.07 -2.75
N VAL A 54 -3.89 13.98 -3.62
CA VAL A 54 -3.01 14.45 -4.70
C VAL A 54 -2.31 15.71 -4.24
N VAL A 55 -0.98 15.68 -4.27
CA VAL A 55 -0.12 16.78 -3.81
C VAL A 55 0.93 17.10 -4.87
N LYS A 56 1.27 18.37 -5.02
CA LYS A 56 2.40 18.78 -5.87
C LYS A 56 3.72 18.40 -5.19
N LYS A 57 4.70 17.92 -5.97
CA LYS A 57 6.04 17.52 -5.51
C LYS A 57 6.70 18.53 -4.57
N ASN A 58 6.67 19.81 -4.94
CA ASN A 58 7.31 20.85 -4.14
C ASN A 58 6.66 21.02 -2.76
N LEU A 59 5.33 20.89 -2.67
CA LEU A 59 4.61 20.98 -1.39
C LEU A 59 4.85 19.75 -0.53
N LEU A 60 4.97 18.59 -1.17
CA LEU A 60 5.29 17.34 -0.49
C LEU A 60 6.70 17.40 0.13
N ARG A 61 7.69 17.93 -0.62
CA ARG A 61 9.05 18.08 -0.10
C ARG A 61 9.08 18.95 1.16
N VAL A 62 8.44 20.10 1.13
CA VAL A 62 8.35 21.00 2.30
C VAL A 62 7.61 20.32 3.47
N ALA A 63 6.59 19.49 3.20
CA ALA A 63 5.87 18.77 4.24
C ALA A 63 6.74 17.67 4.88
N LEU A 64 7.53 16.93 4.09
CA LEU A 64 8.47 15.90 4.58
C LEU A 64 9.60 16.52 5.41
N GLU A 65 10.17 17.64 4.96
CA GLU A 65 11.18 18.39 5.72
C GLU A 65 10.63 18.84 7.09
N LYS A 66 9.39 19.32 7.15
CA LYS A 66 8.72 19.68 8.42
C LYS A 66 8.44 18.49 9.32
N ALA A 67 8.15 17.34 8.75
CA ALA A 67 7.90 16.11 9.49
C ALA A 67 9.20 15.40 9.94
N LYS A 68 10.38 15.95 9.59
CA LYS A 68 11.70 15.36 9.87
C LYS A 68 11.86 13.92 9.36
N ILE A 69 11.24 13.62 8.23
CA ILE A 69 11.34 12.33 7.57
C ILE A 69 12.43 12.43 6.51
N ASP A 70 13.47 11.62 6.63
CA ASP A 70 14.60 11.58 5.70
C ASP A 70 14.20 10.96 4.36
N ALA A 71 13.63 11.78 3.49
CA ALA A 71 13.46 11.42 2.08
C ALA A 71 14.69 11.89 1.32
N SER A 72 15.55 10.95 0.90
CA SER A 72 16.74 11.27 0.12
C SER A 72 16.38 12.13 -1.11
N ALA A 73 17.16 13.17 -1.36
CA ALA A 73 16.96 14.06 -2.51
C ALA A 73 17.00 13.31 -3.86
N ALA A 74 17.69 12.17 -3.92
CA ALA A 74 17.76 11.30 -5.09
C ALA A 74 16.43 10.58 -5.36
N ASP A 75 15.71 10.18 -4.31
CA ASP A 75 14.43 9.49 -4.43
C ASP A 75 13.32 10.47 -4.80
N MET A 76 13.42 11.72 -4.33
CA MET A 76 12.50 12.78 -4.71
C MET A 76 12.58 13.15 -6.20
N LYS A 77 13.72 12.94 -6.88
CA LYS A 77 13.84 13.18 -8.34
C LYS A 77 12.97 12.24 -9.16
N LYS A 78 12.72 11.03 -8.68
CA LYS A 78 11.88 10.01 -9.35
C LYS A 78 10.38 10.32 -9.26
N ILE A 79 9.96 11.22 -8.36
CA ILE A 79 8.55 11.58 -8.16
C ILE A 79 8.13 12.60 -9.22
N PRO A 80 7.02 12.40 -9.96
CA PRO A 80 6.48 13.35 -10.92
C PRO A 80 6.00 14.64 -10.24
N GLU A 81 5.77 15.69 -11.02
CA GLU A 81 5.34 17.02 -10.51
C GLU A 81 4.05 16.97 -9.67
N ALA A 82 3.13 16.08 -10.02
CA ALA A 82 1.94 15.78 -9.23
C ALA A 82 1.92 14.30 -8.89
N CYS A 83 1.88 13.98 -7.61
CA CYS A 83 1.83 12.62 -7.12
C CYS A 83 0.61 12.39 -6.24
N GLY A 84 0.08 11.16 -6.30
CA GLY A 84 -0.87 10.67 -5.33
C GLY A 84 -0.11 10.19 -4.09
N VAL A 85 -0.47 10.70 -2.93
CA VAL A 85 0.08 10.28 -1.65
C VAL A 85 -1.01 9.53 -0.88
N VAL A 86 -0.67 8.34 -0.44
CA VAL A 86 -1.54 7.49 0.37
C VAL A 86 -1.01 7.49 1.78
N PHE A 87 -1.91 7.71 2.74
CA PHE A 87 -1.61 7.76 4.17
C PHE A 87 -2.34 6.62 4.87
N ALA A 88 -1.61 5.80 5.61
CA ALA A 88 -2.18 4.76 6.46
C ALA A 88 -1.51 4.77 7.83
N ALA A 89 -2.32 4.61 8.89
CA ALA A 89 -1.84 4.66 10.28
C ALA A 89 -1.54 3.27 10.83
N ASP A 90 -2.49 2.33 10.68
CA ASP A 90 -2.49 1.10 11.49
C ASP A 90 -1.86 -0.11 10.80
N ASP A 91 -1.93 -0.20 9.48
CA ASP A 91 -1.49 -1.38 8.74
C ASP A 91 -0.57 -1.00 7.57
N GLN A 92 0.54 -1.71 7.45
CA GLN A 92 1.52 -1.49 6.39
C GLN A 92 1.19 -2.26 5.11
N ILE A 93 0.52 -3.40 5.21
CA ILE A 93 0.31 -4.34 4.12
C ILE A 93 -0.94 -3.98 3.31
N THR A 94 -2.04 -3.67 3.98
CA THR A 94 -3.33 -3.39 3.34
C THR A 94 -3.25 -2.24 2.31
N PRO A 95 -2.62 -1.08 2.59
CA PRO A 95 -2.53 0.01 1.60
C PRO A 95 -1.67 -0.38 0.41
N VAL A 96 -0.55 -1.08 0.61
CA VAL A 96 0.33 -1.56 -0.46
C VAL A 96 -0.44 -2.53 -1.35
N ARG A 97 -1.12 -3.52 -0.77
CA ARG A 97 -1.92 -4.52 -1.51
C ARG A 97 -3.05 -3.86 -2.30
N ALA A 98 -3.81 -2.94 -1.70
CA ALA A 98 -4.92 -2.26 -2.36
C ALA A 98 -4.44 -1.49 -3.61
N ILE A 99 -3.33 -0.76 -3.48
CA ILE A 99 -2.76 0.02 -4.58
C ILE A 99 -2.20 -0.87 -5.68
N TYR A 100 -1.48 -1.93 -5.34
CA TYR A 100 -0.96 -2.86 -6.34
C TYR A 100 -2.06 -3.66 -7.03
N THR A 101 -3.15 -4.01 -6.33
CA THR A 101 -4.33 -4.65 -6.94
C THR A 101 -4.99 -3.72 -7.95
N PHE A 102 -5.14 -2.44 -7.60
CA PHE A 102 -5.66 -1.43 -8.52
C PHE A 102 -4.74 -1.22 -9.73
N ALA A 103 -3.42 -1.20 -9.52
CA ALA A 103 -2.43 -1.03 -10.58
C ALA A 103 -2.38 -2.23 -11.55
N LYS A 104 -2.71 -3.46 -11.11
CA LYS A 104 -2.72 -4.66 -11.95
C LYS A 104 -3.88 -4.73 -12.94
N VAL A 105 -4.95 -3.97 -12.72
CA VAL A 105 -6.07 -3.91 -13.66
C VAL A 105 -5.56 -3.33 -14.98
N LYS A 106 -5.76 -4.04 -16.10
CA LYS A 106 -5.26 -3.68 -17.44
C LYS A 106 -5.59 -2.23 -17.84
N GLU A 107 -6.74 -1.76 -17.42
CA GLU A 107 -7.21 -0.39 -17.68
C GLU A 107 -6.46 0.69 -16.92
N ASN A 108 -5.75 0.33 -15.86
CA ASN A 108 -4.99 1.22 -14.99
C ASN A 108 -3.46 1.11 -15.20
N ALA A 109 -3.02 0.63 -16.36
CA ALA A 109 -1.60 0.41 -16.67
C ALA A 109 -0.70 1.65 -16.50
N SER A 110 -1.30 2.84 -16.55
CA SER A 110 -0.61 4.11 -16.31
C SER A 110 -0.44 4.45 -14.83
N PHE A 111 -1.11 3.72 -13.93
CA PHE A 111 -0.95 3.90 -12.48
C PHE A 111 0.26 3.11 -12.01
N ARG A 112 1.25 3.83 -11.47
CA ARG A 112 2.49 3.20 -11.00
C ARG A 112 2.80 3.64 -9.58
N VAL A 113 3.25 2.69 -8.78
CA VAL A 113 3.87 2.97 -7.48
C VAL A 113 5.31 3.41 -7.73
N ILE A 114 5.68 4.55 -7.20
CA ILE A 114 7.03 5.14 -7.36
C ILE A 114 7.92 4.73 -6.20
N GLY A 115 7.33 4.53 -5.04
CA GLY A 115 7.99 4.19 -3.80
C GLY A 115 7.13 4.57 -2.62
N GLY A 116 7.68 4.49 -1.43
CA GLY A 116 7.01 4.92 -0.22
C GLY A 116 7.94 4.99 0.97
N ILE A 117 7.40 5.40 2.09
CA ILE A 117 8.08 5.44 3.36
C ILE A 117 7.36 4.47 4.29
N LEU A 118 8.09 3.51 4.82
CA LEU A 118 7.64 2.54 5.80
C LEU A 118 8.57 2.67 7.01
N ASP A 119 8.00 2.87 8.20
CA ASP A 119 8.76 3.04 9.44
C ASP A 119 9.89 4.07 9.34
N ASN A 120 9.59 5.23 8.75
CA ASN A 120 10.53 6.33 8.48
C ASN A 120 11.68 6.00 7.50
N ALA A 121 11.68 4.83 6.87
CA ALA A 121 12.65 4.46 5.84
C ALA A 121 12.04 4.51 4.44
N PHE A 122 12.76 5.07 3.48
CA PHE A 122 12.33 5.04 2.08
C PHE A 122 12.50 3.63 1.49
N VAL A 123 11.43 3.12 0.90
CA VAL A 123 11.39 1.80 0.24
C VAL A 123 11.12 1.97 -1.24
N ALA A 124 12.02 1.44 -2.05
CA ALA A 124 11.89 1.44 -3.51
C ALA A 124 10.72 0.56 -3.98
N PRO A 125 10.12 0.83 -5.15
CA PRO A 125 8.96 0.09 -5.66
C PRO A 125 9.25 -1.40 -5.85
N GLU A 126 10.49 -1.78 -6.14
CA GLU A 126 10.92 -3.17 -6.30
C GLU A 126 10.78 -3.98 -5.00
N ARG A 127 11.07 -3.36 -3.86
CA ARG A 127 10.91 -3.98 -2.53
C ARG A 127 9.46 -3.97 -2.04
N MET A 128 8.62 -3.08 -2.57
CA MET A 128 7.18 -3.05 -2.25
C MET A 128 6.38 -4.09 -3.00
N ALA A 129 6.78 -4.47 -4.21
CA ALA A 129 6.08 -5.46 -5.02
C ALA A 129 5.93 -6.84 -4.33
N PRO A 130 6.92 -7.38 -3.61
CA PRO A 130 6.75 -8.57 -2.78
C PRO A 130 5.75 -8.36 -1.63
N LEU A 131 5.75 -7.18 -0.97
CA LEU A 131 4.82 -6.88 0.12
C LEU A 131 3.36 -6.90 -0.34
N ALA A 132 3.09 -6.49 -1.57
CA ALA A 132 1.76 -6.56 -2.16
C ALA A 132 1.24 -8.00 -2.34
N LYS A 133 2.13 -9.00 -2.35
CA LYS A 133 1.78 -10.42 -2.44
C LYS A 133 1.57 -11.07 -1.07
N VAL A 134 1.99 -10.40 -0.01
CA VAL A 134 1.82 -10.89 1.35
C VAL A 134 0.33 -10.88 1.72
N SER A 135 -0.12 -11.94 2.31
CA SER A 135 -1.48 -12.08 2.82
C SER A 135 -1.77 -11.09 3.96
N THR A 136 -3.04 -10.78 4.19
CA THR A 136 -3.43 -9.99 5.37
C THR A 136 -3.01 -10.69 6.66
N ARG A 137 -2.96 -9.95 7.77
CA ARG A 137 -2.62 -10.55 9.08
C ARG A 137 -3.53 -11.73 9.42
N GLU A 138 -4.82 -11.60 9.15
CA GLU A 138 -5.82 -12.65 9.37
C GLU A 138 -5.55 -13.87 8.49
N GLU A 139 -5.26 -13.67 7.22
CA GLU A 139 -4.88 -14.74 6.29
C GLU A 139 -3.56 -15.41 6.70
N LEU A 140 -2.58 -14.66 7.24
CA LEU A 140 -1.33 -15.22 7.75
C LEU A 140 -1.56 -16.07 8.99
N TYR A 141 -2.40 -15.63 9.93
CA TYR A 141 -2.78 -16.42 11.10
C TYR A 141 -3.53 -17.69 10.70
N ALA A 142 -4.49 -17.59 9.78
CA ALA A 142 -5.21 -18.75 9.26
C ALA A 142 -4.26 -19.76 8.60
N ARG A 143 -3.28 -19.29 7.83
CA ARG A 143 -2.26 -20.13 7.20
C ARG A 143 -1.33 -20.78 8.23
N LEU A 144 -0.92 -20.07 9.26
CA LEU A 144 -0.12 -20.60 10.34
C LEU A 144 -0.88 -21.72 11.08
N LEU A 145 -2.14 -21.48 11.47
CA LEU A 145 -2.98 -22.48 12.11
C LEU A 145 -3.18 -23.71 11.21
N GLY A 146 -3.41 -23.49 9.92
CA GLY A 146 -3.52 -24.58 8.96
C GLY A 146 -2.23 -25.40 8.85
N GLN A 147 -1.06 -24.77 8.90
CA GLN A 147 0.23 -25.47 8.89
C GLN A 147 0.47 -26.29 10.17
N LEU A 148 0.03 -25.78 11.32
CA LEU A 148 0.11 -26.52 12.58
C LEU A 148 -0.83 -27.74 12.61
N GLN A 149 -1.98 -27.65 11.96
CA GLN A 149 -2.95 -28.74 11.84
C GLN A 149 -2.61 -29.75 10.73
N ALA A 150 -1.80 -29.34 9.74
CA ALA A 150 -1.48 -30.15 8.57
C ALA A 150 -0.87 -31.52 8.90
N PRO A 151 0.04 -31.70 9.89
CA PRO A 151 0.56 -33.01 10.25
C PRO A 151 -0.54 -33.97 10.74
N LEU A 152 -1.48 -33.48 11.56
CA LEU A 152 -2.59 -34.29 12.07
C LEU A 152 -3.54 -34.67 10.93
N ALA A 153 -3.89 -33.73 10.06
CA ALA A 153 -4.71 -33.99 8.91
C ALA A 153 -4.06 -35.02 7.96
N LYS A 154 -2.76 -34.90 7.69
CA LYS A 154 -2.01 -35.88 6.88
C LYS A 154 -2.01 -37.25 7.48
N LEU A 155 -1.88 -37.38 8.80
CA LEU A 155 -1.96 -38.66 9.50
C LEU A 155 -3.34 -39.31 9.31
N VAL A 156 -4.41 -38.55 9.51
CA VAL A 156 -5.79 -39.05 9.31
C VAL A 156 -6.00 -39.50 7.86
N TYR A 157 -5.54 -38.74 6.87
CA TYR A 157 -5.61 -39.14 5.47
C TYR A 157 -4.83 -40.41 5.17
N ALA A 158 -3.63 -40.56 5.74
CA ALA A 158 -2.84 -41.76 5.57
C ALA A 158 -3.53 -42.99 6.16
N ILE A 159 -4.09 -42.89 7.38
CA ILE A 159 -4.84 -43.96 8.01
C ILE A 159 -6.08 -44.34 7.17
N LYS A 160 -6.80 -43.36 6.69
CA LYS A 160 -7.97 -43.56 5.82
C LYS A 160 -7.60 -44.27 4.51
N ALA A 161 -6.53 -43.85 3.86
CA ALA A 161 -6.05 -44.45 2.63
C ALA A 161 -5.63 -45.92 2.83
N VAL A 162 -4.99 -46.25 3.98
CA VAL A 162 -4.66 -47.66 4.34
C VAL A 162 -5.93 -48.47 4.62
N GLY A 163 -6.94 -47.86 5.27
CA GLY A 163 -8.23 -48.51 5.51
C GLY A 163 -8.96 -48.84 4.21
N GLU A 164 -9.02 -47.89 3.28
CA GLU A 164 -9.64 -48.08 1.97
C GLU A 164 -8.90 -49.13 1.12
N SER A 165 -7.57 -49.16 1.15
CA SER A 165 -6.79 -50.17 0.44
C SER A 165 -6.98 -51.57 0.97
N LYS A 166 -7.21 -51.74 2.29
CA LYS A 166 -7.53 -53.05 2.90
C LYS A 166 -8.95 -53.52 2.68
N SER A 167 -9.90 -52.62 2.47
CA SER A 167 -11.30 -52.98 2.18
C SER A 167 -11.54 -53.25 0.70
N ALA A 168 -10.56 -52.99 -0.17
CA ALA A 168 -10.62 -53.25 -1.61
C ALA A 168 -9.97 -54.62 -2.01
N VAL A 169 -9.44 -55.33 -1.04
CA VAL A 169 -8.93 -56.73 -1.16
C VAL A 169 -9.86 -57.69 -0.44
#